data_78521d42123f1636f95a1312ca534020
#
_entry.id   78521d42123f1636f95a1312ca534020
#
_cell.length_a   1.000
_cell.length_b   1.000
_cell.length_c   1.000
_cell.angle_alpha   90.00
_cell.angle_beta   90.00
_cell.angle_gamma   90.00
#
_symmetry.space_group_name_H-M   'P 1'
#
loop_
_entity.id
_entity.type
_entity.pdbx_description
1 polymer ?
#
loop_
_entity_poly.entity_id
_entity_poly.type
_entity_poly.pdbx_seq_one_letter_code
_entity_poly.pdbx_strand_id
1 'polypeptide(L)'
;MHSNCTKKLLGLEDVILKKVIQADNYVKFFIETAPSPQICPCCGSPTSRIHDYRSQVIKDLPMQMKHTYLVLRKRRYVCSCGKRFLEKYSFLPSYRRQTLRLSYKVIALLRETRSIKSVANEVDVSASTIARLLDTVSYSSPSLPECIAIDEFKGNAETGKYQCILVDARKHRLLDILPDRNQVHLSAYFRETNRAERNRVKFFICDMWKPYVDLAKAYFPNATVIIDKYHFIRYVTWAIENVRKRLQKKMPASLRKYYKRSRKLILTRYQKLKDENKKACDLMLLYNDDLRVAHHLKEWFYEICQSSKYSYQRTAFWEWVKTAEKSGIPEFASCAATYRNWSEGILNAFKYGYTNGPTEGYNNKIKVLKRISYGMKNFKRFRTRIIHCSI
;
A
#
# COMPACT_ATOMS: atom_id res chain seq x y z
N MET A 1 15.36 -22.33 44.41
CA MET A 1 15.18 -22.93 43.07
C MET A 1 14.29 -22.13 42.11
N HIS A 2 13.23 -21.49 42.56
CA HIS A 2 12.27 -20.80 41.66
C HIS A 2 12.72 -19.53 40.98
N SER A 3 13.70 -18.80 41.53
CA SER A 3 14.12 -17.49 40.97
C SER A 3 14.90 -17.61 39.64
N ASN A 4 15.66 -18.70 39.45
CA ASN A 4 16.45 -18.92 38.23
C ASN A 4 15.59 -19.32 37.01
N CYS A 5 14.56 -20.14 37.23
CA CYS A 5 13.62 -20.50 36.15
C CYS A 5 12.81 -19.28 35.68
N THR A 6 12.34 -18.45 36.61
CA THR A 6 11.58 -17.25 36.27
C THR A 6 12.44 -16.21 35.53
N LYS A 7 13.73 -16.08 35.87
CA LYS A 7 14.67 -15.20 35.14
C LYS A 7 14.86 -15.67 33.70
N LYS A 8 15.05 -16.97 33.48
CA LYS A 8 15.17 -17.55 32.13
C LYS A 8 13.89 -17.33 31.32
N LEU A 9 12.73 -17.52 31.92
CA LEU A 9 11.44 -17.24 31.28
C LEU A 9 11.23 -15.75 30.95
N LEU A 10 11.75 -14.84 31.80
CA LEU A 10 11.72 -13.40 31.53
C LEU A 10 12.71 -12.99 30.43
N GLY A 11 13.73 -13.80 30.12
CA GLY A 11 14.77 -13.46 29.18
C GLY A 11 15.52 -12.15 29.52
N LEU A 12 15.72 -11.89 30.83
CA LEU A 12 16.46 -10.76 31.37
C LEU A 12 17.56 -11.31 32.30
N GLU A 13 18.75 -11.51 31.77
CA GLU A 13 19.85 -12.18 32.49
C GLU A 13 20.43 -11.33 33.64
N ASP A 14 20.50 -10.02 33.45
CA ASP A 14 21.15 -9.07 34.38
C ASP A 14 20.25 -8.58 35.51
N VAL A 15 19.08 -9.23 35.73
CA VAL A 15 18.14 -8.77 36.76
C VAL A 15 18.05 -9.73 37.95
N ILE A 16 17.85 -9.16 39.12
CA ILE A 16 17.55 -9.86 40.37
C ILE A 16 16.05 -9.77 40.58
N LEU A 17 15.34 -10.91 40.56
CA LEU A 17 13.92 -10.99 40.84
C LEU A 17 13.70 -11.01 42.37
N LYS A 18 12.95 -10.03 42.89
CA LYS A 18 12.65 -9.91 44.32
C LYS A 18 11.26 -10.49 44.68
N LYS A 19 10.25 -10.21 43.87
CA LYS A 19 8.87 -10.57 44.12
C LYS A 19 8.09 -10.70 42.81
N VAL A 20 7.11 -11.59 42.75
CA VAL A 20 6.10 -11.70 41.70
C VAL A 20 4.73 -11.51 42.30
N ILE A 21 3.89 -10.69 41.67
CA ILE A 21 2.46 -10.54 41.99
C ILE A 21 1.70 -10.88 40.72
N GLN A 22 0.77 -11.79 40.80
CA GLN A 22 -0.06 -12.21 39.70
C GLN A 22 -1.54 -11.94 40.04
N ALA A 23 -2.27 -11.41 39.06
CA ALA A 23 -3.71 -11.22 39.07
C ALA A 23 -4.32 -11.83 37.80
N ASP A 24 -5.64 -11.71 37.62
CA ASP A 24 -6.34 -12.33 36.48
C ASP A 24 -5.84 -11.79 35.14
N ASN A 25 -5.60 -10.49 35.04
CA ASN A 25 -5.25 -9.79 33.77
C ASN A 25 -3.82 -9.23 33.71
N TYR A 26 -3.04 -9.34 34.81
CA TYR A 26 -1.65 -8.88 34.78
C TYR A 26 -0.72 -9.70 35.67
N VAL A 27 0.59 -9.58 35.39
CA VAL A 27 1.68 -10.05 36.23
C VAL A 27 2.68 -8.90 36.46
N LYS A 28 3.13 -8.71 37.71
CA LYS A 28 4.15 -7.72 38.12
C LYS A 28 5.39 -8.43 38.64
N PHE A 29 6.53 -8.15 38.05
CA PHE A 29 7.85 -8.61 38.48
C PHE A 29 8.61 -7.46 39.14
N PHE A 30 8.91 -7.58 40.42
CA PHE A 30 9.75 -6.63 41.13
C PHE A 30 11.20 -7.01 40.92
N ILE A 31 11.93 -6.14 40.23
CA ILE A 31 13.30 -6.42 39.78
C ILE A 31 14.26 -5.30 40.14
N GLU A 32 15.53 -5.65 40.28
CA GLU A 32 16.67 -4.74 40.32
C GLU A 32 17.84 -5.37 39.60
N THR A 33 18.86 -4.58 39.23
CA THR A 33 20.13 -5.07 38.69
C THR A 33 21.15 -5.22 39.79
N ALA A 34 22.23 -5.94 39.59
CA ALA A 34 23.38 -5.92 40.52
C ALA A 34 24.00 -4.52 40.52
N PRO A 35 24.44 -4.00 41.69
CA PRO A 35 25.18 -2.73 41.73
C PRO A 35 26.45 -2.84 40.88
N SER A 36 26.70 -1.83 40.05
CA SER A 36 27.94 -1.73 39.26
C SER A 36 28.41 -0.28 39.18
N PRO A 37 29.70 -0.03 39.04
CA PRO A 37 30.22 1.32 38.78
C PRO A 37 29.58 1.90 37.52
N GLN A 38 29.19 3.17 37.56
CA GLN A 38 28.59 3.87 36.43
C GLN A 38 29.46 5.04 35.99
N ILE A 39 29.54 5.28 34.70
CA ILE A 39 30.31 6.41 34.14
C ILE A 39 29.48 7.69 34.22
N CYS A 40 30.04 8.72 34.81
CA CYS A 40 29.39 10.02 34.90
C CYS A 40 29.21 10.65 33.53
N PRO A 41 27.98 11.05 33.11
CA PRO A 41 27.74 11.66 31.80
C PRO A 41 28.30 13.08 31.66
N CYS A 42 28.81 13.68 32.77
CA CYS A 42 29.36 15.03 32.78
C CYS A 42 30.88 15.02 32.64
N CYS A 43 31.60 14.30 33.54
CA CYS A 43 33.06 14.32 33.59
C CYS A 43 33.73 13.01 33.15
N GLY A 44 32.97 11.97 32.77
CA GLY A 44 33.50 10.69 32.35
C GLY A 44 34.07 9.81 33.49
N SER A 45 34.14 10.29 34.73
CA SER A 45 34.69 9.52 35.84
C SER A 45 33.78 8.42 36.32
N PRO A 46 34.27 7.24 36.69
CA PRO A 46 33.47 6.17 37.26
C PRO A 46 33.04 6.52 38.71
N THR A 47 31.83 6.11 39.07
CA THR A 47 31.33 6.26 40.44
C THR A 47 30.46 5.05 40.83
N SER A 48 30.66 4.58 42.08
CA SER A 48 29.81 3.54 42.69
C SER A 48 28.92 4.14 43.79
N ARG A 49 28.98 5.47 44.02
CA ARG A 49 28.26 6.15 45.09
C ARG A 49 26.79 6.32 44.72
N ILE A 50 25.91 5.55 45.37
CA ILE A 50 24.47 5.62 45.20
C ILE A 50 23.94 6.78 46.04
N HIS A 51 23.17 7.68 45.40
CA HIS A 51 22.51 8.80 46.06
C HIS A 51 21.18 8.37 46.69
N ASP A 52 20.30 7.77 45.84
CA ASP A 52 19.00 7.27 46.25
C ASP A 52 18.46 6.19 45.29
N TYR A 53 17.27 5.66 45.60
CA TYR A 53 16.58 4.66 44.82
C TYR A 53 15.22 5.22 44.39
N ARG A 54 14.79 4.84 43.16
CA ARG A 54 13.46 5.16 42.63
C ARG A 54 12.84 3.93 42.00
N SER A 55 11.55 3.74 42.21
CA SER A 55 10.79 2.68 41.56
C SER A 55 10.14 3.22 40.30
N GLN A 56 10.20 2.45 39.21
CA GLN A 56 9.54 2.74 37.96
C GLN A 56 8.80 1.51 37.47
N VAL A 57 7.50 1.69 37.12
CA VAL A 57 6.73 0.65 36.45
C VAL A 57 6.99 0.74 34.94
N ILE A 58 7.38 -0.38 34.35
CA ILE A 58 7.77 -0.52 32.94
C ILE A 58 6.88 -1.61 32.34
N LYS A 59 6.31 -1.35 31.16
CA LYS A 59 5.57 -2.34 30.40
C LYS A 59 6.49 -3.25 29.63
N ASP A 60 6.14 -4.54 29.58
CA ASP A 60 6.93 -5.57 28.90
C ASP A 60 6.04 -6.47 28.05
N LEU A 61 6.65 -7.44 27.35
CA LEU A 61 5.93 -8.41 26.54
C LEU A 61 4.84 -9.10 27.36
N PRO A 62 3.59 -9.17 26.85
CA PRO A 62 2.55 -9.96 27.51
C PRO A 62 3.00 -11.42 27.72
N MET A 63 2.71 -11.96 28.88
CA MET A 63 3.04 -13.34 29.25
C MET A 63 1.77 -14.10 29.63
N GLN A 64 1.55 -15.29 29.07
CA GLN A 64 0.36 -16.11 29.35
C GLN A 64 -0.96 -15.33 29.17
N MET A 65 -1.07 -14.53 28.12
CA MET A 65 -2.20 -13.63 27.81
C MET A 65 -2.46 -12.54 28.86
N LYS A 66 -1.54 -12.32 29.82
CA LYS A 66 -1.62 -11.26 30.84
C LYS A 66 -0.66 -10.13 30.50
N HIS A 67 -1.06 -8.90 30.82
CA HIS A 67 -0.17 -7.77 30.74
C HIS A 67 0.99 -7.89 31.73
N THR A 68 2.19 -7.62 31.28
CA THR A 68 3.41 -7.78 32.08
C THR A 68 3.99 -6.43 32.45
N TYR A 69 4.23 -6.24 33.74
CA TYR A 69 4.87 -5.04 34.26
C TYR A 69 6.13 -5.42 35.03
N LEU A 70 7.21 -4.71 34.74
CA LEU A 70 8.45 -4.75 35.52
C LEU A 70 8.44 -3.55 36.47
N VAL A 71 8.46 -3.80 37.77
CA VAL A 71 8.65 -2.77 38.79
C VAL A 71 10.14 -2.71 39.11
N LEU A 72 10.84 -1.83 38.38
CA LEU A 72 12.29 -1.71 38.46
C LEU A 72 12.68 -0.74 39.54
N ARG A 73 13.48 -1.21 40.52
CA ARG A 73 14.17 -0.38 41.50
C ARG A 73 15.44 0.20 40.89
N LYS A 74 15.38 1.46 40.46
CA LYS A 74 16.47 2.19 39.82
C LYS A 74 17.38 2.85 40.85
N ARG A 75 18.69 2.86 40.58
CA ARG A 75 19.68 3.62 41.36
C ARG A 75 19.91 4.98 40.72
N ARG A 76 19.98 6.00 41.53
CA ARG A 76 20.49 7.30 41.14
C ARG A 76 21.89 7.49 41.78
N TYR A 77 22.88 7.65 40.91
CA TYR A 77 24.28 7.81 41.32
C TYR A 77 24.61 9.27 41.51
N VAL A 78 25.64 9.53 42.33
CA VAL A 78 26.25 10.85 42.48
C VAL A 78 27.75 10.75 42.21
N CYS A 79 28.26 11.64 41.36
CA CYS A 79 29.66 11.76 41.02
C CYS A 79 30.36 12.78 41.93
N SER A 80 31.69 12.69 42.04
CA SER A 80 32.51 13.70 42.72
C SER A 80 32.36 15.12 42.14
N CYS A 81 32.07 15.24 40.84
CA CYS A 81 31.75 16.52 40.20
C CYS A 81 30.35 17.09 40.56
N GLY A 82 29.61 16.48 41.49
CA GLY A 82 28.28 16.89 41.93
C GLY A 82 27.11 16.41 41.01
N LYS A 83 27.42 15.88 39.84
CA LYS A 83 26.38 15.39 38.91
C LYS A 83 25.62 14.20 39.47
N ARG A 84 24.30 14.27 39.47
CA ARG A 84 23.40 13.15 39.82
C ARG A 84 22.77 12.61 38.53
N PHE A 85 22.75 11.26 38.36
CA PHE A 85 22.22 10.61 37.16
C PHE A 85 21.68 9.22 37.48
N LEU A 86 20.80 8.72 36.61
CA LEU A 86 20.18 7.39 36.73
C LEU A 86 21.08 6.34 36.06
N GLU A 87 21.06 5.14 36.61
CA GLU A 87 21.65 3.94 36.02
C GLU A 87 21.07 3.69 34.63
N LYS A 88 21.90 3.23 33.69
CA LYS A 88 21.46 2.81 32.34
C LYS A 88 21.21 1.32 32.32
N TYR A 89 20.22 0.91 31.54
CA TYR A 89 19.80 -0.49 31.39
C TYR A 89 19.78 -0.86 29.92
N SER A 90 20.25 -2.07 29.57
CA SER A 90 20.26 -2.60 28.20
C SER A 90 18.84 -2.81 27.65
N PHE A 91 17.92 -3.24 28.51
CA PHE A 91 16.54 -3.57 28.14
C PHE A 91 15.57 -2.38 28.17
N LEU A 92 15.97 -1.23 28.75
CA LEU A 92 15.13 -0.05 28.95
C LEU A 92 15.78 1.21 28.37
N PRO A 93 15.30 1.73 27.23
CA PRO A 93 15.80 3.01 26.71
C PRO A 93 15.52 4.17 27.68
N SER A 94 16.42 5.16 27.70
CA SER A 94 16.28 6.35 28.54
C SER A 94 14.93 7.04 28.32
N TYR A 95 14.30 7.48 29.41
CA TYR A 95 13.00 8.18 29.44
C TYR A 95 11.81 7.37 28.89
N ARG A 96 11.95 6.05 28.66
CA ARG A 96 10.85 5.16 28.26
C ARG A 96 10.23 4.44 29.47
N ARG A 97 8.96 4.09 29.32
CA ARG A 97 8.19 3.27 30.28
C ARG A 97 7.81 1.90 29.70
N GLN A 98 8.53 1.47 28.71
CA GLN A 98 8.37 0.17 28.04
C GLN A 98 9.74 -0.38 27.66
N THR A 99 9.87 -1.69 27.68
CA THR A 99 11.10 -2.37 27.29
C THR A 99 11.37 -2.22 25.80
N LEU A 100 12.63 -2.37 25.41
CA LEU A 100 13.04 -2.35 24.00
C LEU A 100 12.38 -3.48 23.22
N ARG A 101 12.31 -4.69 23.79
CA ARG A 101 11.68 -5.86 23.16
C ARG A 101 10.19 -5.70 22.95
N LEU A 102 9.47 -5.01 23.85
CA LEU A 102 8.07 -4.66 23.63
C LEU A 102 7.92 -3.70 22.45
N SER A 103 8.83 -2.73 22.31
CA SER A 103 8.84 -1.84 21.16
C SER A 103 9.05 -2.59 19.85
N TYR A 104 9.95 -3.59 19.80
CA TYR A 104 10.15 -4.46 18.65
C TYR A 104 8.91 -5.31 18.34
N LYS A 105 8.26 -5.88 19.37
CA LYS A 105 7.01 -6.62 19.19
C LYS A 105 5.91 -5.75 18.58
N VAL A 106 5.78 -4.50 19.04
CA VAL A 106 4.84 -3.53 18.46
C VAL A 106 5.11 -3.32 16.97
N ILE A 107 6.36 -3.07 16.60
CA ILE A 107 6.74 -2.89 15.21
C ILE A 107 6.44 -4.16 14.40
N ALA A 108 6.73 -5.34 14.92
CA ALA A 108 6.40 -6.61 14.25
C ALA A 108 4.88 -6.78 14.04
N LEU A 109 4.05 -6.51 15.06
CA LEU A 109 2.59 -6.57 14.95
C LEU A 109 2.02 -5.56 13.93
N LEU A 110 2.72 -4.45 13.73
CA LEU A 110 2.35 -3.46 12.73
C LEU A 110 2.66 -3.91 11.27
N ARG A 111 3.32 -5.04 11.02
CA ARG A 111 3.39 -5.67 9.68
C ARG A 111 2.07 -6.31 9.27
N GLU A 112 1.29 -6.71 10.22
CA GLU A 112 -0.03 -7.30 9.98
C GLU A 112 -1.06 -6.22 9.64
N THR A 113 -2.15 -6.62 8.98
CA THR A 113 -3.27 -5.74 8.66
C THR A 113 -4.15 -5.54 9.89
N ARG A 114 -3.65 -4.82 10.88
CA ARG A 114 -4.30 -4.55 12.17
C ARG A 114 -4.40 -3.05 12.44
N SER A 115 -5.41 -2.63 13.20
CA SER A 115 -5.51 -1.22 13.62
C SER A 115 -4.49 -0.89 14.72
N ILE A 116 -4.06 0.37 14.77
CA ILE A 116 -3.20 0.87 15.87
C ILE A 116 -3.87 0.61 17.23
N LYS A 117 -5.20 0.78 17.33
CA LYS A 117 -5.96 0.53 18.56
C LYS A 117 -5.93 -0.95 18.96
N SER A 118 -6.06 -1.88 17.99
CA SER A 118 -5.96 -3.31 18.27
C SER A 118 -4.60 -3.70 18.82
N VAL A 119 -3.51 -3.20 18.20
CA VAL A 119 -2.15 -3.44 18.69
C VAL A 119 -1.96 -2.81 20.07
N ALA A 120 -2.45 -1.59 20.28
CA ALA A 120 -2.36 -0.87 21.55
C ALA A 120 -3.02 -1.66 22.71
N ASN A 121 -4.20 -2.24 22.46
CA ASN A 121 -4.92 -3.05 23.44
C ASN A 121 -4.18 -4.37 23.76
N GLU A 122 -3.61 -5.04 22.74
CA GLU A 122 -2.89 -6.29 22.95
C GLU A 122 -1.66 -6.12 23.84
N VAL A 123 -0.92 -5.03 23.65
CA VAL A 123 0.35 -4.79 24.38
C VAL A 123 0.20 -3.80 25.55
N ASP A 124 -1.02 -3.41 25.87
CA ASP A 124 -1.34 -2.45 26.93
C ASP A 124 -0.53 -1.13 26.86
N VAL A 125 -0.44 -0.53 25.68
CA VAL A 125 0.15 0.80 25.52
C VAL A 125 -0.81 1.73 24.79
N SER A 126 -0.66 3.05 24.97
CA SER A 126 -1.55 3.99 24.29
C SER A 126 -1.36 3.98 22.77
N ALA A 127 -2.44 4.21 22.02
CA ALA A 127 -2.40 4.34 20.56
C ALA A 127 -1.40 5.42 20.11
N SER A 128 -1.23 6.50 20.88
CA SER A 128 -0.24 7.53 20.62
C SER A 128 1.21 7.04 20.77
N THR A 129 1.45 6.10 21.70
CA THR A 129 2.76 5.47 21.85
C THR A 129 3.06 4.56 20.66
N ILE A 130 2.08 3.75 20.21
CA ILE A 130 2.21 2.93 19.00
C ILE A 130 2.51 3.80 17.78
N ALA A 131 1.78 4.93 17.61
CA ALA A 131 2.01 5.86 16.51
C ALA A 131 3.44 6.45 16.54
N ARG A 132 3.93 6.86 17.71
CA ARG A 132 5.31 7.35 17.87
C ARG A 132 6.37 6.27 17.60
N LEU A 133 6.09 5.02 17.94
CA LEU A 133 6.97 3.91 17.59
C LEU A 133 7.02 3.71 16.07
N LEU A 134 5.88 3.78 15.40
CA LEU A 134 5.84 3.70 13.93
C LEU A 134 6.62 4.86 13.27
N ASP A 135 6.62 6.05 13.87
CA ASP A 135 7.39 7.21 13.37
C ASP A 135 8.91 7.02 13.47
N THR A 136 9.38 6.07 14.28
CA THR A 136 10.83 5.73 14.35
C THR A 136 11.25 4.79 13.22
N VAL A 137 10.30 4.19 12.51
CA VAL A 137 10.58 3.33 11.36
C VAL A 137 10.76 4.19 10.12
N SER A 138 11.88 4.01 9.45
CA SER A 138 12.17 4.69 8.18
C SER A 138 12.52 3.68 7.10
N TYR A 139 12.10 3.99 5.87
CA TYR A 139 12.45 3.23 4.67
C TYR A 139 13.14 4.17 3.71
N SER A 140 14.36 3.81 3.30
CA SER A 140 15.07 4.49 2.21
C SER A 140 14.34 4.27 0.90
N SER A 141 14.47 5.21 -0.03
CA SER A 141 14.00 5.01 -1.40
C SER A 141 14.72 3.81 -2.01
N PRO A 142 13.98 2.84 -2.56
CA PRO A 142 14.61 1.68 -3.19
C PRO A 142 15.30 2.07 -4.49
N SER A 143 16.29 1.28 -4.92
CA SER A 143 16.84 1.41 -6.28
C SER A 143 15.77 1.13 -7.33
N LEU A 144 15.81 1.86 -8.44
CA LEU A 144 14.84 1.70 -9.52
C LEU A 144 15.03 0.36 -10.26
N PRO A 145 13.96 -0.43 -10.44
CA PRO A 145 14.00 -1.65 -11.22
C PRO A 145 13.97 -1.36 -12.74
N GLU A 146 14.16 -2.39 -13.54
CA GLU A 146 14.02 -2.28 -15.02
C GLU A 146 12.57 -2.03 -15.45
N CYS A 147 11.58 -2.37 -14.64
CA CYS A 147 10.16 -2.28 -14.96
C CYS A 147 9.39 -1.59 -13.82
N ILE A 148 8.99 -0.35 -14.06
CA ILE A 148 8.27 0.47 -13.09
C ILE A 148 6.81 0.59 -13.51
N ALA A 149 5.90 0.36 -12.57
CA ALA A 149 4.49 0.69 -12.72
C ALA A 149 4.11 1.83 -11.78
N ILE A 150 3.36 2.80 -12.29
CA ILE A 150 2.78 3.91 -11.54
C ILE A 150 1.26 3.88 -11.65
N ASP A 151 0.57 4.13 -10.55
CA ASP A 151 -0.88 4.22 -10.47
C ASP A 151 -1.29 5.18 -9.34
N GLU A 152 -2.58 5.46 -9.23
CA GLU A 152 -3.14 6.34 -8.23
C GLU A 152 -4.12 5.61 -7.31
N PHE A 153 -4.18 6.06 -6.08
CA PHE A 153 -5.23 5.69 -5.15
C PHE A 153 -5.75 6.90 -4.37
N LYS A 154 -6.99 6.82 -3.91
CA LYS A 154 -7.54 7.85 -3.02
C LYS A 154 -6.87 7.74 -1.65
N GLY A 155 -6.03 8.71 -1.32
CA GLY A 155 -5.39 8.85 -0.03
C GLY A 155 -6.34 9.34 1.07
N ASN A 156 -5.86 9.31 2.31
CA ASN A 156 -6.49 9.94 3.48
C ASN A 156 -5.61 11.04 4.08
N ALA A 157 -4.38 11.18 3.56
CA ALA A 157 -3.41 12.13 4.09
C ALA A 157 -3.78 13.57 3.69
N GLU A 158 -3.22 14.50 4.40
CA GLU A 158 -3.34 15.96 4.18
C GLU A 158 -2.76 16.42 2.83
N THR A 159 -2.03 15.56 2.13
CA THR A 159 -1.34 15.88 0.86
C THR A 159 -2.23 15.93 -0.37
N GLY A 160 -3.52 15.61 -0.23
CA GLY A 160 -4.48 15.70 -1.34
C GLY A 160 -5.31 14.43 -1.55
N LYS A 161 -6.22 14.52 -2.53
CA LYS A 161 -7.21 13.47 -2.81
C LYS A 161 -6.59 12.20 -3.39
N TYR A 162 -5.55 12.34 -4.21
CA TYR A 162 -4.89 11.23 -4.90
C TYR A 162 -3.43 11.17 -4.51
N GLN A 163 -2.97 9.99 -4.20
CA GLN A 163 -1.57 9.65 -3.94
C GLN A 163 -1.11 8.66 -4.99
N CYS A 164 0.19 8.66 -5.31
CA CYS A 164 0.74 7.71 -6.28
C CYS A 164 1.42 6.54 -5.59
N ILE A 165 1.35 5.40 -6.24
CA ILE A 165 2.03 4.18 -5.87
C ILE A 165 3.03 3.82 -6.97
N LEU A 166 4.23 3.46 -6.58
CA LEU A 166 5.27 2.94 -7.44
C LEU A 166 5.53 1.47 -7.13
N VAL A 167 5.51 0.62 -8.16
CA VAL A 167 5.66 -0.83 -8.03
C VAL A 167 6.68 -1.35 -9.03
N ASP A 168 7.52 -2.29 -8.62
CA ASP A 168 8.27 -3.16 -9.53
C ASP A 168 7.29 -4.16 -10.15
N ALA A 169 6.85 -3.91 -11.38
CA ALA A 169 5.85 -4.73 -12.05
C ALA A 169 6.34 -6.14 -12.37
N ARG A 170 7.66 -6.34 -12.48
CA ARG A 170 8.26 -7.65 -12.76
C ARG A 170 8.37 -8.52 -11.51
N LYS A 171 8.79 -7.92 -10.38
CA LYS A 171 8.96 -8.63 -9.09
C LYS A 171 7.73 -8.53 -8.20
N HIS A 172 6.69 -7.84 -8.63
CA HIS A 172 5.46 -7.57 -7.87
C HIS A 172 5.76 -6.97 -6.48
N ARG A 173 6.71 -6.03 -6.39
CA ARG A 173 7.17 -5.44 -5.14
C ARG A 173 6.82 -3.96 -5.09
N LEU A 174 6.24 -3.53 -3.96
CA LEU A 174 6.03 -2.11 -3.69
C LEU A 174 7.40 -1.41 -3.62
N LEU A 175 7.55 -0.33 -4.36
CA LEU A 175 8.73 0.53 -4.33
C LEU A 175 8.51 1.69 -3.36
N ASP A 176 7.50 2.51 -3.63
CA ASP A 176 7.23 3.68 -2.81
C ASP A 176 5.77 4.16 -2.94
N ILE A 177 5.40 5.06 -2.01
CA ILE A 177 4.15 5.83 -2.03
C ILE A 177 4.52 7.31 -2.06
N LEU A 178 4.00 8.03 -3.05
CA LEU A 178 4.25 9.46 -3.22
C LEU A 178 3.04 10.28 -2.75
N PRO A 179 3.27 11.52 -2.26
CA PRO A 179 2.25 12.29 -1.57
C PRO A 179 1.06 12.67 -2.46
N ASP A 180 1.29 12.83 -3.75
CA ASP A 180 0.27 13.19 -4.73
C ASP A 180 0.72 12.82 -6.16
N ARG A 181 -0.07 13.20 -7.15
CA ARG A 181 0.22 13.03 -8.58
C ARG A 181 0.71 14.32 -9.27
N ASN A 182 1.04 15.35 -8.49
CA ASN A 182 1.54 16.60 -9.05
C ASN A 182 2.86 16.37 -9.78
N GLN A 183 2.93 16.83 -11.02
CA GLN A 183 4.09 16.63 -11.86
C GLN A 183 5.36 17.24 -11.28
N VAL A 184 5.25 18.35 -10.55
CA VAL A 184 6.41 18.97 -9.87
C VAL A 184 6.98 18.03 -8.80
N HIS A 185 6.12 17.42 -7.97
CA HIS A 185 6.54 16.50 -6.90
C HIS A 185 7.07 15.17 -7.47
N LEU A 186 6.42 14.62 -8.50
CA LEU A 186 6.90 13.44 -9.21
C LEU A 186 8.27 13.68 -9.85
N SER A 187 8.43 14.85 -10.48
CA SER A 187 9.71 15.26 -11.09
C SER A 187 10.80 15.43 -10.03
N ALA A 188 10.50 16.05 -8.89
CA ALA A 188 11.45 16.19 -7.78
C ALA A 188 11.91 14.82 -7.28
N TYR A 189 10.97 13.89 -7.06
CA TYR A 189 11.27 12.53 -6.61
C TYR A 189 12.23 11.80 -7.55
N PHE A 190 11.96 11.79 -8.86
CA PHE A 190 12.82 11.09 -9.82
C PHE A 190 14.14 11.84 -10.12
N ARG A 191 14.19 13.15 -9.87
CA ARG A 191 15.44 13.93 -9.98
C ARG A 191 16.46 13.54 -8.92
N GLU A 192 16.01 13.22 -7.71
CA GLU A 192 16.88 12.76 -6.62
C GLU A 192 17.48 11.38 -6.89
N THR A 193 16.87 10.59 -7.80
CA THR A 193 17.41 9.28 -8.18
C THR A 193 18.60 9.43 -9.13
N ASN A 194 19.62 8.60 -8.95
CA ASN A 194 20.81 8.61 -9.79
C ASN A 194 20.45 8.42 -11.28
N ARG A 195 21.10 9.19 -12.16
CA ARG A 195 20.90 9.13 -13.62
C ARG A 195 21.17 7.72 -14.16
N ALA A 196 22.20 7.02 -13.64
CA ALA A 196 22.51 5.65 -14.06
C ALA A 196 21.38 4.68 -13.74
N GLU A 197 20.68 4.84 -12.61
CA GLU A 197 19.51 4.05 -12.28
C GLU A 197 18.32 4.35 -13.20
N ARG A 198 18.07 5.63 -13.47
CA ARG A 198 17.01 6.04 -14.40
C ARG A 198 17.22 5.49 -15.79
N ASN A 199 18.46 5.45 -16.28
CA ASN A 199 18.83 4.91 -17.59
C ASN A 199 18.68 3.38 -17.68
N ARG A 200 18.63 2.65 -16.55
CA ARG A 200 18.39 1.20 -16.50
C ARG A 200 16.92 0.82 -16.60
N VAL A 201 16.00 1.77 -16.45
CA VAL A 201 14.57 1.52 -16.60
C VAL A 201 14.27 1.25 -18.07
N LYS A 202 13.74 0.07 -18.37
CA LYS A 202 13.40 -0.40 -19.73
C LYS A 202 11.90 -0.28 -20.02
N PHE A 203 11.06 -0.37 -19.00
CA PHE A 203 9.61 -0.33 -19.14
C PHE A 203 9.00 0.56 -18.09
N PHE A 204 8.08 1.43 -18.54
CA PHE A 204 7.30 2.30 -17.67
C PHE A 204 5.82 2.08 -17.94
N ILE A 205 5.11 1.50 -16.97
CA ILE A 205 3.70 1.14 -17.09
C ILE A 205 2.87 2.20 -16.39
N CYS A 206 1.88 2.75 -17.08
CA CYS A 206 1.00 3.78 -16.54
C CYS A 206 -0.38 3.76 -17.16
N ASP A 207 -1.29 4.57 -16.62
CA ASP A 207 -2.58 4.86 -17.17
C ASP A 207 -2.50 5.66 -18.48
N MET A 208 -3.64 5.78 -19.18
CA MET A 208 -3.83 6.69 -20.31
C MET A 208 -3.91 8.15 -19.83
N TRP A 209 -2.87 8.60 -19.15
CA TRP A 209 -2.75 9.96 -18.64
C TRP A 209 -1.43 10.61 -19.12
N LYS A 210 -1.57 11.64 -19.95
CA LYS A 210 -0.42 12.25 -20.64
C LYS A 210 0.72 12.68 -19.71
N PRO A 211 0.49 13.29 -18.52
CA PRO A 211 1.57 13.68 -17.64
C PRO A 211 2.48 12.52 -17.19
N TYR A 212 1.97 11.28 -17.07
CA TYR A 212 2.83 10.13 -16.77
C TYR A 212 3.73 9.75 -17.94
N VAL A 213 3.21 9.86 -19.16
CA VAL A 213 4.02 9.61 -20.37
C VAL A 213 5.11 10.68 -20.52
N ASP A 214 4.76 11.94 -20.28
CA ASP A 214 5.73 13.05 -20.34
C ASP A 214 6.79 12.91 -19.26
N LEU A 215 6.40 12.48 -18.05
CA LEU A 215 7.32 12.13 -16.96
C LEU A 215 8.28 11.00 -17.36
N ALA A 216 7.74 9.93 -17.96
CA ALA A 216 8.54 8.80 -18.41
C ALA A 216 9.59 9.22 -19.44
N LYS A 217 9.18 10.01 -20.44
CA LYS A 217 10.07 10.53 -21.48
C LYS A 217 11.18 11.43 -20.92
N ALA A 218 10.85 12.25 -19.91
CA ALA A 218 11.79 13.18 -19.29
C ALA A 218 12.84 12.49 -18.41
N TYR A 219 12.45 11.46 -17.66
CA TYR A 219 13.29 10.86 -16.63
C TYR A 219 13.86 9.48 -16.99
N PHE A 220 13.22 8.75 -17.91
CA PHE A 220 13.59 7.39 -18.31
C PHE A 220 13.78 7.28 -19.82
N PRO A 221 14.87 7.85 -20.37
CA PRO A 221 15.06 7.98 -21.82
C PRO A 221 15.11 6.65 -22.57
N ASN A 222 15.46 5.56 -21.88
CA ASN A 222 15.53 4.22 -22.44
C ASN A 222 14.25 3.39 -22.21
N ALA A 223 13.23 3.96 -21.55
CA ALA A 223 12.05 3.23 -21.21
C ALA A 223 11.00 3.23 -22.32
N THR A 224 10.50 2.05 -22.64
CA THR A 224 9.29 1.89 -23.44
C THR A 224 8.07 2.14 -22.56
N VAL A 225 7.23 3.09 -22.93
CA VAL A 225 5.97 3.37 -22.23
C VAL A 225 4.93 2.31 -22.60
N ILE A 226 4.30 1.75 -21.61
CA ILE A 226 3.25 0.73 -21.72
C ILE A 226 2.00 1.23 -21.05
N ILE A 227 0.89 1.25 -21.78
CA ILE A 227 -0.41 1.61 -21.21
C ILE A 227 -1.05 0.39 -20.57
N ASP A 228 -1.52 0.55 -19.33
CA ASP A 228 -2.17 -0.54 -18.62
C ASP A 228 -3.43 -1.04 -19.31
N LYS A 229 -3.50 -2.36 -19.47
CA LYS A 229 -4.57 -3.04 -20.21
C LYS A 229 -5.96 -2.77 -19.65
N TYR A 230 -6.11 -2.70 -18.34
CA TYR A 230 -7.38 -2.41 -17.70
C TYR A 230 -7.95 -1.05 -18.14
N HIS A 231 -7.10 -0.04 -18.28
CA HIS A 231 -7.51 1.33 -18.62
C HIS A 231 -8.03 1.41 -20.05
N PHE A 232 -7.37 0.85 -21.04
CA PHE A 232 -7.92 0.92 -22.40
C PHE A 232 -9.12 -0.02 -22.61
N ILE A 233 -9.19 -1.20 -22.02
CA ILE A 233 -10.39 -2.05 -22.04
C ILE A 233 -11.59 -1.30 -21.46
N ARG A 234 -11.39 -0.50 -20.42
CA ARG A 234 -12.44 0.30 -19.80
C ARG A 234 -13.05 1.33 -20.75
N TYR A 235 -12.28 1.89 -21.68
CA TYR A 235 -12.84 2.82 -22.68
C TYR A 235 -13.85 2.16 -23.60
N VAL A 236 -13.60 0.95 -24.08
CA VAL A 236 -14.59 0.17 -24.86
C VAL A 236 -15.85 -0.13 -24.02
N THR A 237 -15.64 -0.51 -22.77
CA THR A 237 -16.76 -0.76 -21.84
C THR A 237 -17.60 0.51 -21.61
N TRP A 238 -16.96 1.68 -21.51
CA TRP A 238 -17.67 2.95 -21.41
C TRP A 238 -18.39 3.33 -22.71
N ALA A 239 -17.78 3.07 -23.88
CA ALA A 239 -18.41 3.35 -25.15
C ALA A 239 -19.73 2.62 -25.27
N ILE A 240 -19.77 1.29 -25.08
CA ILE A 240 -21.03 0.52 -25.16
C ILE A 240 -22.02 0.91 -24.05
N GLU A 241 -21.56 1.22 -22.84
CA GLU A 241 -22.43 1.69 -21.76
C GLU A 241 -23.08 3.04 -22.10
N ASN A 242 -22.37 3.92 -22.78
CA ASN A 242 -22.90 5.21 -23.22
C ASN A 242 -23.89 5.04 -24.39
N VAL A 243 -23.64 4.13 -25.35
CA VAL A 243 -24.60 3.74 -26.36
C VAL A 243 -25.91 3.26 -25.70
N ARG A 244 -25.81 2.30 -24.76
CA ARG A 244 -26.97 1.81 -24.03
C ARG A 244 -27.73 2.95 -23.33
N LYS A 245 -27.04 3.88 -22.67
CA LYS A 245 -27.68 5.04 -22.00
C LYS A 245 -28.38 5.98 -23.01
N ARG A 246 -27.74 6.25 -24.14
CA ARG A 246 -28.32 7.08 -25.21
C ARG A 246 -29.63 6.47 -25.74
N LEU A 247 -29.60 5.18 -26.03
CA LEU A 247 -30.79 4.46 -26.52
C LEU A 247 -31.89 4.40 -25.46
N GLN A 248 -31.53 4.09 -24.22
CA GLN A 248 -32.46 4.02 -23.10
C GLN A 248 -33.27 5.30 -22.89
N LYS A 249 -32.69 6.48 -23.17
CA LYS A 249 -33.40 7.77 -23.04
C LYS A 249 -34.56 7.91 -24.02
N LYS A 250 -34.47 7.26 -25.18
CA LYS A 250 -35.48 7.29 -26.26
C LYS A 250 -36.55 6.21 -26.13
N MET A 251 -36.45 5.30 -25.15
CA MET A 251 -37.35 4.15 -25.01
C MET A 251 -38.55 4.46 -24.12
N PRO A 252 -39.70 3.77 -24.35
CA PRO A 252 -40.83 3.78 -23.43
C PRO A 252 -40.46 3.31 -22.03
N ALA A 253 -41.19 3.73 -21.00
CA ALA A 253 -40.86 3.48 -19.60
C ALA A 253 -40.70 1.98 -19.25
N SER A 254 -41.52 1.10 -19.84
CA SER A 254 -41.45 -0.35 -19.66
C SER A 254 -40.11 -0.93 -20.13
N LEU A 255 -39.71 -0.60 -21.36
CA LEU A 255 -38.44 -1.05 -21.93
C LEU A 255 -37.23 -0.39 -21.28
N ARG A 256 -37.35 0.87 -20.85
CA ARG A 256 -36.27 1.58 -20.11
C ARG A 256 -35.86 0.83 -18.87
N LYS A 257 -36.80 0.31 -18.08
CA LYS A 257 -36.52 -0.48 -16.86
C LYS A 257 -35.77 -1.78 -17.20
N TYR A 258 -36.20 -2.48 -18.26
CA TYR A 258 -35.57 -3.70 -18.73
C TYR A 258 -34.10 -3.44 -19.14
N TYR A 259 -33.84 -2.46 -19.98
CA TYR A 259 -32.50 -2.09 -20.43
C TYR A 259 -31.58 -1.67 -19.26
N LYS A 260 -32.12 -0.95 -18.25
CA LYS A 260 -31.35 -0.59 -17.06
C LYS A 260 -30.92 -1.82 -16.24
N ARG A 261 -31.84 -2.77 -16.03
CA ARG A 261 -31.59 -4.01 -15.28
C ARG A 261 -30.63 -4.96 -16.02
N SER A 262 -30.71 -4.98 -17.32
CA SER A 262 -29.89 -5.84 -18.18
C SER A 262 -28.50 -5.28 -18.51
N ARG A 263 -28.14 -4.15 -17.92
CA ARG A 263 -26.78 -3.53 -18.07
C ARG A 263 -25.65 -4.56 -17.95
N LYS A 264 -25.72 -5.46 -16.98
CA LYS A 264 -24.72 -6.48 -16.76
C LYS A 264 -24.54 -7.45 -17.91
N LEU A 265 -25.63 -7.77 -18.63
CA LEU A 265 -25.61 -8.68 -19.80
C LEU A 265 -24.72 -8.10 -20.90
N ILE A 266 -24.94 -6.82 -21.25
CA ILE A 266 -24.22 -6.14 -22.34
C ILE A 266 -22.74 -5.90 -21.97
N LEU A 267 -22.44 -5.61 -20.71
CA LEU A 267 -21.07 -5.33 -20.27
C LEU A 267 -20.26 -6.60 -20.02
N THR A 268 -20.91 -7.69 -19.66
CA THR A 268 -20.23 -8.97 -19.48
C THR A 268 -19.81 -9.50 -20.86
N ARG A 269 -18.66 -10.12 -20.92
CA ARG A 269 -18.21 -10.81 -22.12
C ARG A 269 -19.22 -11.91 -22.51
N TYR A 270 -19.64 -11.96 -23.78
CA TYR A 270 -20.70 -12.86 -24.25
C TYR A 270 -20.41 -14.32 -23.92
N GLN A 271 -19.18 -14.79 -24.16
CA GLN A 271 -18.78 -16.17 -23.87
C GLN A 271 -18.84 -16.54 -22.38
N LYS A 272 -18.80 -15.55 -21.46
CA LYS A 272 -18.91 -15.76 -20.01
C LYS A 272 -20.34 -15.73 -19.48
N LEU A 273 -21.30 -15.44 -20.34
CA LEU A 273 -22.72 -15.46 -19.98
C LEU A 273 -23.23 -16.91 -19.90
N LYS A 274 -24.09 -17.19 -18.94
CA LYS A 274 -24.88 -18.43 -18.89
C LYS A 274 -25.89 -18.44 -20.06
N ASP A 275 -26.33 -19.60 -20.48
CA ASP A 275 -27.18 -19.74 -21.71
C ASP A 275 -28.50 -18.96 -21.64
N GLU A 276 -29.14 -18.91 -20.47
CA GLU A 276 -30.31 -18.06 -20.24
C GLU A 276 -30.00 -16.56 -20.46
N ASN A 277 -28.86 -16.12 -20.00
CA ASN A 277 -28.41 -14.75 -20.14
C ASN A 277 -27.94 -14.43 -21.56
N LYS A 278 -27.42 -15.40 -22.31
CA LYS A 278 -27.12 -15.24 -23.75
C LYS A 278 -28.41 -14.96 -24.52
N LYS A 279 -29.46 -15.81 -24.34
CA LYS A 279 -30.77 -15.58 -24.96
C LYS A 279 -31.33 -14.19 -24.64
N ALA A 280 -31.26 -13.76 -23.39
CA ALA A 280 -31.70 -12.42 -22.99
C ALA A 280 -30.83 -11.30 -23.61
N CYS A 281 -29.54 -11.51 -23.77
CA CYS A 281 -28.63 -10.58 -24.44
C CYS A 281 -29.00 -10.48 -25.94
N ASP A 282 -29.18 -11.62 -26.61
CA ASP A 282 -29.51 -11.67 -28.04
C ASP A 282 -30.82 -10.93 -28.33
N LEU A 283 -31.86 -11.14 -27.51
CA LEU A 283 -33.11 -10.39 -27.61
C LEU A 283 -32.91 -8.88 -27.48
N MET A 284 -32.05 -8.45 -26.56
CA MET A 284 -31.71 -7.02 -26.42
C MET A 284 -31.00 -6.46 -27.66
N LEU A 285 -30.09 -7.23 -28.25
CA LEU A 285 -29.31 -6.83 -29.41
C LEU A 285 -30.17 -6.77 -30.69
N LEU A 286 -31.20 -7.62 -30.81
CA LEU A 286 -32.16 -7.58 -31.91
C LEU A 286 -33.02 -6.32 -31.93
N TYR A 287 -33.22 -5.68 -30.78
CA TYR A 287 -34.07 -4.51 -30.63
C TYR A 287 -33.50 -3.23 -31.26
N ASN A 288 -32.15 -3.12 -31.35
CA ASN A 288 -31.52 -1.91 -31.87
C ASN A 288 -30.16 -2.19 -32.51
N ASP A 289 -30.01 -1.76 -33.76
CA ASP A 289 -28.79 -1.98 -34.55
C ASP A 289 -27.56 -1.30 -34.00
N ASP A 290 -27.66 -0.07 -33.47
CA ASP A 290 -26.53 0.60 -32.84
C ASP A 290 -25.99 -0.23 -31.67
N LEU A 291 -26.90 -0.82 -30.86
CA LEU A 291 -26.49 -1.65 -29.73
C LEU A 291 -25.85 -2.95 -30.19
N ARG A 292 -26.34 -3.55 -31.25
CA ARG A 292 -25.80 -4.78 -31.86
C ARG A 292 -24.38 -4.54 -32.38
N VAL A 293 -24.18 -3.48 -33.16
CA VAL A 293 -22.86 -3.10 -33.69
C VAL A 293 -21.90 -2.75 -32.55
N ALA A 294 -22.34 -1.97 -31.56
CA ALA A 294 -21.54 -1.63 -30.38
C ALA A 294 -21.11 -2.87 -29.59
N HIS A 295 -22.03 -3.85 -29.43
CA HIS A 295 -21.71 -5.10 -28.76
C HIS A 295 -20.70 -5.94 -29.55
N HIS A 296 -20.84 -6.03 -30.86
CA HIS A 296 -19.87 -6.70 -31.74
C HIS A 296 -18.48 -6.06 -31.63
N LEU A 297 -18.38 -4.74 -31.71
CA LEU A 297 -17.12 -4.02 -31.57
C LEU A 297 -16.48 -4.26 -30.19
N LYS A 298 -17.27 -4.32 -29.11
CA LYS A 298 -16.77 -4.66 -27.78
C LYS A 298 -16.21 -6.08 -27.71
N GLU A 299 -16.95 -7.08 -28.20
CA GLU A 299 -16.52 -8.48 -28.19
C GLU A 299 -15.24 -8.68 -29.02
N TRP A 300 -15.20 -8.11 -30.23
CA TRP A 300 -14.03 -8.18 -31.09
C TRP A 300 -12.79 -7.56 -30.42
N PHE A 301 -12.93 -6.40 -29.73
CA PHE A 301 -11.82 -5.82 -28.98
C PHE A 301 -11.33 -6.73 -27.84
N TYR A 302 -12.25 -7.42 -27.18
CA TYR A 302 -11.88 -8.41 -26.17
C TYR A 302 -11.12 -9.60 -26.76
N GLU A 303 -11.47 -10.06 -27.93
CA GLU A 303 -10.76 -11.13 -28.64
C GLU A 303 -9.33 -10.69 -28.99
N ILE A 304 -9.16 -9.48 -29.52
CA ILE A 304 -7.83 -8.90 -29.77
C ILE A 304 -7.00 -8.91 -28.50
N CYS A 305 -7.58 -8.44 -27.39
CA CYS A 305 -6.89 -8.39 -26.10
C CYS A 305 -6.49 -9.75 -25.52
N GLN A 306 -7.13 -10.84 -25.94
CA GLN A 306 -6.88 -12.20 -25.43
C GLN A 306 -5.91 -12.99 -26.29
N SER A 307 -5.72 -12.61 -27.53
CA SER A 307 -4.73 -13.26 -28.36
C SER A 307 -3.33 -13.14 -27.74
N SER A 308 -2.54 -14.19 -27.87
CA SER A 308 -1.11 -14.19 -27.50
C SER A 308 -0.20 -13.81 -28.68
N LYS A 309 -0.74 -13.72 -29.90
CA LYS A 309 0.05 -13.42 -31.12
C LYS A 309 0.07 -11.92 -31.39
N TYR A 310 1.19 -11.27 -31.11
CA TYR A 310 1.35 -9.82 -31.31
C TYR A 310 1.09 -9.36 -32.74
N SER A 311 1.51 -10.14 -33.76
CA SER A 311 1.26 -9.80 -35.16
C SER A 311 -0.24 -9.66 -35.44
N TYR A 312 -1.04 -10.63 -34.99
CA TYR A 312 -2.50 -10.58 -35.08
C TYR A 312 -3.08 -9.37 -34.32
N GLN A 313 -2.66 -9.20 -33.06
CA GLN A 313 -3.15 -8.10 -32.23
C GLN A 313 -2.88 -6.72 -32.88
N ARG A 314 -1.69 -6.53 -33.47
CA ARG A 314 -1.33 -5.28 -34.13
C ARG A 314 -2.23 -5.01 -35.35
N THR A 315 -2.41 -5.98 -36.23
CA THR A 315 -3.25 -5.85 -37.44
C THR A 315 -4.72 -5.64 -37.07
N ALA A 316 -5.25 -6.51 -36.22
CA ALA A 316 -6.64 -6.46 -35.78
C ALA A 316 -6.96 -5.18 -34.96
N PHE A 317 -6.02 -4.64 -34.20
CA PHE A 317 -6.18 -3.35 -33.52
C PHE A 317 -6.42 -2.20 -34.51
N TRP A 318 -5.67 -2.11 -35.57
CA TRP A 318 -5.84 -1.05 -36.56
C TRP A 318 -7.10 -1.24 -37.40
N GLU A 319 -7.46 -2.48 -37.72
CA GLU A 319 -8.74 -2.81 -38.37
C GLU A 319 -9.92 -2.43 -37.48
N TRP A 320 -9.84 -2.76 -36.19
CA TRP A 320 -10.84 -2.37 -35.21
C TRP A 320 -11.01 -0.84 -35.13
N VAL A 321 -9.90 -0.09 -35.04
CA VAL A 321 -9.92 1.37 -35.00
C VAL A 321 -10.64 1.94 -36.24
N LYS A 322 -10.27 1.48 -37.44
CA LYS A 322 -10.94 1.91 -38.70
C LYS A 322 -12.41 1.57 -38.73
N THR A 323 -12.79 0.37 -38.27
CA THR A 323 -14.18 -0.07 -38.25
C THR A 323 -15.01 0.71 -37.24
N ALA A 324 -14.47 0.97 -36.05
CA ALA A 324 -15.14 1.75 -35.03
C ALA A 324 -15.35 3.22 -35.46
N GLU A 325 -14.38 3.82 -36.16
CA GLU A 325 -14.51 5.17 -36.75
C GLU A 325 -15.64 5.23 -37.79
N LYS A 326 -15.78 4.19 -38.60
CA LYS A 326 -16.79 4.11 -39.68
C LYS A 326 -18.12 3.55 -39.21
N SER A 327 -18.26 3.15 -37.97
CA SER A 327 -19.46 2.45 -37.46
C SER A 327 -20.75 3.29 -37.41
N GLY A 328 -20.66 4.61 -37.58
CA GLY A 328 -21.77 5.54 -37.37
C GLY A 328 -22.17 5.74 -35.91
N ILE A 329 -21.45 5.13 -34.96
CA ILE A 329 -21.70 5.22 -33.51
C ILE A 329 -20.76 6.21 -32.88
N PRO A 330 -21.21 7.40 -32.46
CA PRO A 330 -20.34 8.48 -31.97
C PRO A 330 -19.45 8.07 -30.79
N GLU A 331 -19.98 7.23 -29.88
CA GLU A 331 -19.27 6.75 -28.71
C GLU A 331 -18.07 5.86 -29.08
N PHE A 332 -18.21 5.03 -30.12
CA PHE A 332 -17.13 4.19 -30.64
C PHE A 332 -16.16 4.95 -31.52
N ALA A 333 -16.62 5.93 -32.30
CA ALA A 333 -15.73 6.83 -33.03
C ALA A 333 -14.83 7.63 -32.07
N SER A 334 -15.36 8.14 -30.96
CA SER A 334 -14.59 8.81 -29.93
C SER A 334 -13.58 7.87 -29.23
N CYS A 335 -13.99 6.62 -28.97
CA CYS A 335 -13.10 5.61 -28.42
C CYS A 335 -11.93 5.31 -29.37
N ALA A 336 -12.22 5.14 -30.65
CA ALA A 336 -11.23 4.87 -31.70
C ALA A 336 -10.24 6.04 -31.86
N ALA A 337 -10.72 7.29 -31.87
CA ALA A 337 -9.85 8.47 -31.88
C ALA A 337 -8.89 8.51 -30.66
N THR A 338 -9.41 8.17 -29.47
CA THR A 338 -8.59 8.02 -28.27
C THR A 338 -7.54 6.94 -28.47
N TYR A 339 -7.90 5.79 -29.00
CA TYR A 339 -6.95 4.68 -29.22
C TYR A 339 -5.89 5.01 -30.27
N ARG A 340 -6.23 5.77 -31.29
CA ARG A 340 -5.27 6.27 -32.26
C ARG A 340 -4.18 7.11 -31.59
N ASN A 341 -4.58 8.01 -30.68
CA ASN A 341 -3.63 8.86 -29.94
C ASN A 341 -2.74 8.06 -28.95
N TRP A 342 -3.25 6.94 -28.45
CA TRP A 342 -2.54 6.09 -27.49
C TRP A 342 -2.02 4.78 -28.09
N SER A 343 -2.04 4.67 -29.41
CA SER A 343 -1.75 3.42 -30.13
C SER A 343 -0.41 2.82 -29.79
N GLU A 344 0.65 3.62 -29.69
CA GLU A 344 1.99 3.16 -29.35
C GLU A 344 2.00 2.43 -27.99
N GLY A 345 1.48 3.07 -26.95
CA GLY A 345 1.45 2.50 -25.62
C GLY A 345 0.53 1.28 -25.47
N ILE A 346 -0.58 1.24 -26.23
CA ILE A 346 -1.51 0.09 -26.28
C ILE A 346 -0.84 -1.09 -27.01
N LEU A 347 -0.20 -0.85 -28.15
CA LEU A 347 0.54 -1.88 -28.88
C LEU A 347 1.74 -2.41 -28.09
N ASN A 348 2.40 -1.56 -27.32
CA ASN A 348 3.45 -1.98 -26.40
C ASN A 348 2.90 -2.90 -25.29
N ALA A 349 1.67 -2.65 -24.80
CA ALA A 349 1.03 -3.55 -23.84
C ALA A 349 0.79 -4.96 -24.41
N PHE A 350 0.41 -5.05 -25.68
CA PHE A 350 0.28 -6.33 -26.38
C PHE A 350 1.62 -7.01 -26.60
N LYS A 351 2.64 -6.25 -27.00
CA LYS A 351 3.97 -6.76 -27.33
C LYS A 351 4.73 -7.32 -26.12
N TYR A 352 4.68 -6.61 -25.00
CA TYR A 352 5.49 -6.93 -23.82
C TYR A 352 4.71 -7.61 -22.69
N GLY A 353 3.39 -7.54 -22.70
CA GLY A 353 2.53 -8.25 -21.73
C GLY A 353 2.54 -7.73 -20.30
N TYR A 354 3.24 -6.62 -20.00
CA TYR A 354 3.24 -6.03 -18.67
C TYR A 354 1.92 -5.32 -18.36
N THR A 355 1.48 -5.39 -17.10
CA THR A 355 0.23 -4.77 -16.62
C THR A 355 0.42 -4.15 -15.25
N ASN A 356 -0.53 -3.29 -14.85
CA ASN A 356 -0.65 -2.74 -13.50
C ASN A 356 -1.33 -3.70 -12.50
N GLY A 357 -1.54 -4.96 -12.84
CA GLY A 357 -2.17 -5.95 -11.96
C GLY A 357 -1.58 -6.02 -10.55
N PRO A 358 -0.24 -6.06 -10.38
CA PRO A 358 0.39 -6.00 -9.05
C PRO A 358 0.02 -4.73 -8.27
N THR A 359 -0.07 -3.59 -8.95
CA THR A 359 -0.45 -2.30 -8.35
C THR A 359 -1.89 -2.32 -7.85
N GLU A 360 -2.81 -2.95 -8.58
CA GLU A 360 -4.20 -3.13 -8.14
C GLU A 360 -4.28 -3.96 -6.84
N GLY A 361 -3.47 -5.02 -6.73
CA GLY A 361 -3.34 -5.81 -5.51
C GLY A 361 -2.93 -4.95 -4.30
N TYR A 362 -1.92 -4.09 -4.46
CA TYR A 362 -1.53 -3.14 -3.43
C TYR A 362 -2.61 -2.09 -3.13
N ASN A 363 -3.27 -1.55 -4.16
CA ASN A 363 -4.38 -0.61 -3.98
C ASN A 363 -5.51 -1.20 -3.14
N ASN A 364 -5.82 -2.49 -3.30
CA ASN A 364 -6.80 -3.18 -2.47
C ASN A 364 -6.32 -3.32 -1.01
N LYS A 365 -5.06 -3.69 -0.79
CA LYS A 365 -4.44 -3.73 0.55
C LYS A 365 -4.46 -2.35 1.22
N ILE A 366 -4.12 -1.30 0.49
CA ILE A 366 -4.16 0.10 0.97
C ILE A 366 -5.58 0.51 1.35
N LYS A 367 -6.61 0.12 0.59
CA LYS A 367 -8.02 0.38 0.94
C LYS A 367 -8.38 -0.23 2.31
N VAL A 368 -7.92 -1.45 2.60
CA VAL A 368 -8.14 -2.09 3.89
C VAL A 368 -7.39 -1.35 5.00
N LEU A 369 -6.10 -1.04 4.79
CA LEU A 369 -5.30 -0.26 5.75
C LEU A 369 -5.94 1.09 6.07
N LYS A 370 -6.48 1.79 5.07
CA LYS A 370 -7.23 3.05 5.28
C LYS A 370 -8.43 2.86 6.20
N ARG A 371 -9.24 1.83 5.97
CA ARG A 371 -10.43 1.55 6.77
C ARG A 371 -10.07 1.30 8.23
N ILE A 372 -9.07 0.46 8.49
CA ILE A 372 -8.65 0.12 9.85
C ILE A 372 -7.83 1.21 10.53
N SER A 373 -7.33 2.20 9.78
CA SER A 373 -6.56 3.32 10.32
C SER A 373 -7.44 4.48 10.81
N TYR A 374 -8.74 4.43 10.58
CA TYR A 374 -9.72 5.43 11.05
C TYR A 374 -9.29 6.89 10.81
N GLY A 375 -8.74 7.18 9.62
CA GLY A 375 -8.41 8.55 9.22
C GLY A 375 -6.99 9.02 9.60
N MET A 376 -5.99 8.18 9.44
CA MET A 376 -4.58 8.58 9.56
C MET A 376 -4.25 9.68 8.54
N LYS A 377 -4.14 10.94 9.00
CA LYS A 377 -3.93 12.12 8.15
C LYS A 377 -2.45 12.33 7.80
N ASN A 378 -1.54 12.07 8.74
CA ASN A 378 -0.10 12.28 8.52
C ASN A 378 0.43 11.37 7.41
N PHE A 379 0.87 11.97 6.30
CA PHE A 379 1.32 11.25 5.10
C PHE A 379 2.55 10.38 5.39
N LYS A 380 3.57 10.90 6.08
CA LYS A 380 4.81 10.16 6.39
C LYS A 380 4.50 8.87 7.15
N ARG A 381 3.65 8.96 8.17
CA ARG A 381 3.21 7.80 8.94
C ARG A 381 2.38 6.82 8.10
N PHE A 382 1.49 7.34 7.24
CA PHE A 382 0.68 6.52 6.35
C PHE A 382 1.53 5.79 5.32
N ARG A 383 2.49 6.47 4.67
CA ARG A 383 3.48 5.88 3.78
C ARG A 383 4.27 4.76 4.49
N THR A 384 4.85 5.08 5.66
CA THR A 384 5.58 4.10 6.48
C THR A 384 4.72 2.88 6.79
N ARG A 385 3.45 3.08 7.15
CA ARG A 385 2.51 2.00 7.45
C ARG A 385 2.24 1.10 6.25
N ILE A 386 2.02 1.67 5.07
CA ILE A 386 1.80 0.92 3.83
C ILE A 386 3.04 0.09 3.48
N ILE A 387 4.22 0.71 3.47
CA ILE A 387 5.47 0.02 3.15
C ILE A 387 5.72 -1.10 4.16
N HIS A 388 5.57 -0.82 5.46
CA HIS A 388 5.79 -1.79 6.54
C HIS A 388 4.90 -3.02 6.45
N CYS A 389 3.65 -2.87 6.01
CA CYS A 389 2.74 -3.99 5.75
C CYS A 389 3.02 -4.74 4.44
N SER A 390 3.89 -4.20 3.59
CA SER A 390 4.11 -4.73 2.23
C SER A 390 5.43 -5.50 2.06
N ILE A 391 6.23 -5.52 3.13
CA ILE A 391 7.54 -6.22 3.20
C ILE A 391 7.37 -7.65 3.75
#